data_b9c882f22283a69a8f4464ec29a034e6
#
_entry.id   b9c882f22283a69a8f4464ec29a034e6
#
_cell.length_a   1.000
_cell.length_b   1.000
_cell.length_c   1.000
_cell.angle_alpha   90.00
_cell.angle_beta   90.00
_cell.angle_gamma   90.00
#
_symmetry.space_group_name_H-M   'P 1'
#
loop_
_entity.id
_entity.type
_entity.pdbx_description
1 polymer ?
#
loop_
_entity_poly.entity_id
_entity_poly.type
_entity_poly.pdbx_seq_one_letter_code
_entity_poly.pdbx_strand_id
1 'polypeptide(L)'
;MYLMQDSLIFFRKPVQEAQRDSIARRFPAVESVFIQADVRLHAWHIRGSPLVLYFGGNAEEVSWMLEEAPRRAPGVGWLLIDYRGYGSSEGSPSEAALTSDGLAWYDYATGTLKASKVFLFGRSLGSGVAVQLAAERPLAGVILVAPFDSLVEVAKRHYPYLPVDWMLKHRFDSIGRAPKIGVPLLCLVAAEDRIIPPEHSRRLYAAWGGPKQWIELQGAGHNSTDSAPAFWENIWKFLMR
;
A
#
# COMPACT_ATOMS: atom_id res chain seq x y z
N MET A 1 5.89 24.60 10.80
CA MET A 1 6.27 23.43 10.00
C MET A 1 6.00 22.11 10.71
N TYR A 2 6.50 21.89 11.92
CA TYR A 2 6.27 20.62 12.66
C TYR A 2 4.77 20.28 12.85
N LEU A 3 3.91 21.23 13.15
CA LEU A 3 2.46 21.07 13.34
C LEU A 3 1.65 20.89 12.04
N MET A 4 2.25 21.14 10.88
CA MET A 4 1.58 21.04 9.58
C MET A 4 2.03 19.83 8.76
N GLN A 5 2.87 18.96 9.30
CA GLN A 5 3.44 17.84 8.54
C GLN A 5 2.37 16.84 8.08
N ASP A 6 1.37 16.57 8.90
CA ASP A 6 0.32 15.62 8.57
C ASP A 6 -0.40 16.03 7.29
N SER A 7 -0.68 17.32 7.09
CA SER A 7 -1.31 17.83 5.86
C SER A 7 -0.34 17.93 4.66
N LEU A 8 0.98 17.93 4.91
CA LEU A 8 2.00 17.92 3.85
C LEU A 8 2.38 16.52 3.40
N ILE A 9 2.18 15.51 4.27
CA ILE A 9 2.51 14.12 3.99
C ILE A 9 1.27 13.35 3.53
N PHE A 10 0.10 13.61 4.14
CA PHE A 10 -1.13 12.86 3.87
C PHE A 10 -2.14 13.72 3.10
N PHE A 11 -2.18 13.55 1.80
CA PHE A 11 -3.16 14.24 0.93
C PHE A 11 -4.47 13.47 0.91
N ARG A 12 -5.33 13.73 1.88
CA ARG A 12 -6.60 13.04 2.08
C ARG A 12 -7.49 13.14 0.85
N LYS A 13 -8.19 12.05 0.56
CA LYS A 13 -9.21 11.94 -0.50
C LYS A 13 -10.49 11.34 0.09
N PRO A 14 -11.24 12.10 0.91
CA PRO A 14 -12.49 11.62 1.48
C PRO A 14 -13.55 11.42 0.39
N VAL A 15 -14.35 10.37 0.53
CA VAL A 15 -15.46 10.02 -0.34
C VAL A 15 -16.75 10.22 0.44
N GLN A 16 -17.67 11.01 -0.11
CA GLN A 16 -18.97 11.22 0.48
C GLN A 16 -19.85 9.96 0.39
N GLU A 17 -20.78 9.81 1.29
CA GLU A 17 -21.67 8.65 1.35
C GLU A 17 -22.41 8.40 0.02
N ALA A 18 -22.95 9.44 -0.59
CA ALA A 18 -23.64 9.34 -1.87
C ALA A 18 -22.71 8.83 -3.01
N GLN A 19 -21.43 9.20 -2.97
CA GLN A 19 -20.43 8.74 -3.93
C GLN A 19 -20.08 7.27 -3.65
N ARG A 20 -19.86 6.88 -2.39
CA ARG A 20 -19.65 5.47 -2.00
C ARG A 20 -20.81 4.60 -2.48
N ASP A 21 -22.06 5.04 -2.26
CA ASP A 21 -23.24 4.29 -2.66
C ASP A 21 -23.38 4.21 -4.19
N SER A 22 -22.91 5.23 -4.91
CA SER A 22 -22.83 5.19 -6.38
C SER A 22 -21.81 4.16 -6.85
N ILE A 23 -20.64 4.09 -6.20
CA ILE A 23 -19.62 3.07 -6.48
C ILE A 23 -20.19 1.67 -6.20
N ALA A 24 -20.83 1.46 -5.05
CA ALA A 24 -21.43 0.17 -4.70
C ALA A 24 -22.49 -0.29 -5.72
N ARG A 25 -23.32 0.63 -6.22
CA ARG A 25 -24.29 0.32 -7.29
C ARG A 25 -23.61 -0.06 -8.61
N ARG A 26 -22.49 0.58 -8.95
CA ARG A 26 -21.72 0.27 -10.17
C ARG A 26 -21.06 -1.12 -10.10
N PHE A 27 -20.67 -1.56 -8.90
CA PHE A 27 -19.98 -2.83 -8.67
C PHE A 27 -20.75 -3.71 -7.68
N PRO A 28 -21.91 -4.29 -8.06
CA PRO A 28 -22.80 -5.00 -7.14
C PRO A 28 -22.23 -6.30 -6.55
N ALA A 29 -21.14 -6.84 -7.12
CA ALA A 29 -20.41 -7.99 -6.59
C ALA A 29 -19.35 -7.62 -5.54
N VAL A 30 -19.16 -6.32 -5.27
CA VAL A 30 -18.19 -5.80 -4.32
C VAL A 30 -18.91 -5.43 -3.02
N GLU A 31 -18.32 -5.80 -1.90
CA GLU A 31 -18.84 -5.46 -0.58
C GLU A 31 -18.17 -4.19 -0.03
N SER A 32 -18.97 -3.22 0.39
CA SER A 32 -18.51 -2.08 1.19
C SER A 32 -18.46 -2.53 2.66
N VAL A 33 -17.25 -2.71 3.19
CA VAL A 33 -17.02 -3.29 4.51
C VAL A 33 -16.53 -2.22 5.48
N PHE A 34 -17.10 -2.23 6.67
CA PHE A 34 -16.63 -1.41 7.78
C PHE A 34 -16.16 -2.26 8.94
N ILE A 35 -15.05 -1.88 9.55
CA ILE A 35 -14.61 -2.40 10.85
C ILE A 35 -14.54 -1.27 11.87
N GLN A 36 -14.75 -1.60 13.15
CA GLN A 36 -14.57 -0.66 14.24
C GLN A 36 -13.23 -0.93 14.91
N ALA A 37 -12.28 -0.02 14.68
CA ALA A 37 -11.05 0.08 15.46
C ALA A 37 -11.24 1.19 16.52
N ASP A 38 -10.25 2.05 16.76
CA ASP A 38 -10.44 3.29 17.51
C ASP A 38 -11.31 4.32 16.74
N VAL A 39 -11.33 4.21 15.42
CA VAL A 39 -12.24 4.91 14.50
C VAL A 39 -12.91 3.89 13.57
N ARG A 40 -13.98 4.31 12.89
CA ARG A 40 -14.63 3.50 11.88
C ARG A 40 -13.82 3.52 10.59
N LEU A 41 -13.36 2.34 10.14
CA LEU A 41 -12.53 2.15 8.96
C LEU A 41 -13.33 1.44 7.86
N HIS A 42 -13.06 1.81 6.62
CA HIS A 42 -13.71 1.27 5.43
C HIS A 42 -12.72 0.56 4.51
N ALA A 43 -13.20 -0.47 3.84
CA ALA A 43 -12.54 -1.10 2.69
C ALA A 43 -13.57 -1.63 1.69
N TRP A 44 -13.18 -1.70 0.44
CA TRP A 44 -13.90 -2.47 -0.57
C TRP A 44 -13.40 -3.91 -0.58
N HIS A 45 -14.30 -4.87 -0.48
CA HIS A 45 -13.99 -6.29 -0.49
C HIS A 45 -14.48 -6.95 -1.79
N ILE A 46 -13.54 -7.51 -2.55
CA ILE A 46 -13.78 -8.39 -3.68
C ILE A 46 -13.47 -9.82 -3.21
N ARG A 47 -14.43 -10.72 -3.26
CA ARG A 47 -14.26 -12.13 -2.82
C ARG A 47 -13.31 -12.89 -3.73
N GLY A 48 -12.47 -13.73 -3.15
CA GLY A 48 -11.51 -14.58 -3.88
C GLY A 48 -10.41 -15.13 -2.99
N SER A 49 -9.54 -15.94 -3.59
CA SER A 49 -8.36 -16.52 -2.91
C SER A 49 -7.21 -16.68 -3.92
N PRO A 50 -5.95 -16.33 -3.54
CA PRO A 50 -5.54 -15.75 -2.26
C PRO A 50 -6.16 -14.38 -2.02
N LEU A 51 -6.10 -13.85 -0.78
CA LEU A 51 -6.56 -12.51 -0.46
C LEU A 51 -5.39 -11.51 -0.47
N VAL A 52 -5.57 -10.38 -1.15
CA VAL A 52 -4.62 -9.27 -1.18
C VAL A 52 -5.17 -8.09 -0.38
N LEU A 53 -4.41 -7.60 0.58
CA LEU A 53 -4.65 -6.33 1.26
C LEU A 53 -3.92 -5.24 0.48
N TYR A 54 -4.67 -4.34 -0.12
CA TYR A 54 -4.14 -3.25 -0.93
C TYR A 54 -4.06 -1.96 -0.14
N PHE A 55 -2.86 -1.41 -0.06
CA PHE A 55 -2.53 -0.12 0.54
C PHE A 55 -2.12 0.85 -0.57
N GLY A 56 -3.00 1.76 -0.90
CA GLY A 56 -2.82 2.73 -1.98
C GLY A 56 -1.70 3.73 -1.75
N GLY A 57 -1.42 4.52 -2.78
CA GLY A 57 -0.50 5.64 -2.69
C GLY A 57 -1.10 6.85 -1.96
N ASN A 58 -0.26 7.86 -1.74
CA ASN A 58 -0.75 9.13 -1.21
C ASN A 58 -1.70 9.80 -2.24
N ALA A 59 -2.74 10.45 -1.75
CA ALA A 59 -3.79 11.07 -2.58
C ALA A 59 -4.56 10.07 -3.48
N GLU A 60 -4.42 8.77 -3.26
CA GLU A 60 -5.13 7.76 -4.02
C GLU A 60 -6.52 7.51 -3.44
N GLU A 61 -7.53 7.46 -4.29
CA GLU A 61 -8.85 6.92 -4.02
C GLU A 61 -8.89 5.51 -4.64
N VAL A 62 -8.99 4.49 -3.80
CA VAL A 62 -8.69 3.10 -4.17
C VAL A 62 -9.75 2.42 -5.04
N SER A 63 -10.93 3.02 -5.24
CA SER A 63 -12.03 2.37 -5.97
C SER A 63 -11.76 2.15 -7.48
N TRP A 64 -10.74 2.80 -8.05
CA TRP A 64 -10.32 2.49 -9.43
C TRP A 64 -9.84 1.03 -9.57
N MET A 65 -9.34 0.44 -8.50
CA MET A 65 -8.93 -0.97 -8.46
C MET A 65 -10.10 -1.94 -8.56
N LEU A 66 -11.34 -1.52 -8.31
CA LEU A 66 -12.53 -2.38 -8.40
C LEU A 66 -12.77 -2.94 -9.80
N GLU A 67 -12.35 -2.21 -10.82
CA GLU A 67 -12.43 -2.66 -12.22
C GLU A 67 -11.16 -3.42 -12.63
N GLU A 68 -9.99 -2.86 -12.30
CA GLU A 68 -8.70 -3.40 -12.74
C GLU A 68 -8.33 -4.71 -12.05
N ALA A 69 -8.49 -4.80 -10.72
CA ALA A 69 -8.03 -5.94 -9.95
C ALA A 69 -8.70 -7.27 -10.39
N PRO A 70 -10.03 -7.40 -10.47
CA PRO A 70 -10.66 -8.66 -10.90
C PRO A 70 -10.41 -8.96 -12.39
N ARG A 71 -10.26 -7.95 -13.22
CA ARG A 71 -9.97 -8.11 -14.64
C ARG A 71 -8.54 -8.63 -14.87
N ARG A 72 -7.59 -8.14 -14.10
CA ARG A 72 -6.15 -8.45 -14.26
C ARG A 72 -5.71 -9.66 -13.44
N ALA A 73 -6.39 -9.93 -12.33
CA ALA A 73 -6.11 -11.05 -11.45
C ALA A 73 -7.41 -11.80 -11.08
N PRO A 74 -8.02 -12.50 -12.05
CA PRO A 74 -9.29 -13.20 -11.82
C PRO A 74 -9.16 -14.28 -10.74
N GLY A 75 -10.18 -14.37 -9.87
CA GLY A 75 -10.23 -15.31 -8.76
C GLY A 75 -9.48 -14.88 -7.49
N VAL A 76 -8.64 -13.84 -7.57
CA VAL A 76 -7.97 -13.25 -6.39
C VAL A 76 -8.97 -12.39 -5.62
N GLY A 77 -8.96 -12.55 -4.29
CA GLY A 77 -9.70 -11.68 -3.39
C GLY A 77 -8.91 -10.40 -3.08
N TRP A 78 -9.62 -9.31 -2.87
CA TRP A 78 -9.00 -8.02 -2.57
C TRP A 78 -9.72 -7.33 -1.43
N LEU A 79 -8.96 -6.77 -0.49
CA LEU A 79 -9.40 -5.72 0.43
C LEU A 79 -8.68 -4.42 0.01
N LEU A 80 -9.43 -3.52 -0.63
CA LEU A 80 -8.93 -2.21 -1.04
C LEU A 80 -9.19 -1.24 0.12
N ILE A 81 -8.16 -0.91 0.86
CA ILE A 81 -8.25 -0.25 2.15
C ILE A 81 -8.24 1.26 2.00
N ASP A 82 -9.29 1.91 2.48
CA ASP A 82 -9.28 3.35 2.70
C ASP A 82 -8.53 3.66 3.99
N TYR A 83 -7.43 4.41 3.90
CA TYR A 83 -6.76 4.89 5.10
C TYR A 83 -7.68 5.79 5.93
N ARG A 84 -7.45 5.86 7.24
CA ARG A 84 -8.20 6.84 8.04
C ARG A 84 -8.07 8.25 7.47
N GLY A 85 -9.22 8.95 7.32
CA GLY A 85 -9.32 10.25 6.67
C GLY A 85 -9.30 10.22 5.14
N TYR A 86 -9.21 9.03 4.51
CA TYR A 86 -9.38 8.79 3.08
C TYR A 86 -10.64 7.97 2.83
N GLY A 87 -11.15 8.00 1.60
CA GLY A 87 -12.32 7.25 1.20
C GLY A 87 -13.47 7.46 2.17
N SER A 88 -14.03 6.38 2.67
CA SER A 88 -15.11 6.39 3.67
C SER A 88 -14.64 6.11 5.11
N SER A 89 -13.33 6.09 5.35
CA SER A 89 -12.75 5.93 6.69
C SER A 89 -12.73 7.24 7.47
N GLU A 90 -13.07 7.16 8.75
CA GLU A 90 -13.03 8.29 9.67
C GLU A 90 -11.61 8.61 10.17
N GLY A 91 -11.45 9.66 10.95
CA GLY A 91 -10.23 10.00 11.68
C GLY A 91 -9.20 10.80 10.90
N SER A 92 -7.97 10.77 11.38
CA SER A 92 -6.84 11.52 10.81
C SER A 92 -5.61 10.62 10.67
N PRO A 93 -4.93 10.63 9.50
CA PRO A 93 -3.80 9.74 9.24
C PRO A 93 -2.56 10.15 10.04
N SER A 94 -1.81 9.15 10.44
CA SER A 94 -0.43 9.23 10.93
C SER A 94 0.25 7.90 10.64
N GLU A 95 1.57 7.84 10.67
CA GLU A 95 2.29 6.58 10.47
C GLU A 95 1.82 5.49 11.45
N ALA A 96 1.77 5.80 12.75
CA ALA A 96 1.33 4.86 13.77
C ALA A 96 -0.13 4.41 13.54
N ALA A 97 -1.00 5.34 13.15
CA ALA A 97 -2.40 5.05 12.90
C ALA A 97 -2.59 4.17 11.65
N LEU A 98 -1.91 4.47 10.53
CA LEU A 98 -1.99 3.64 9.33
C LEU A 98 -1.48 2.21 9.58
N THR A 99 -0.43 2.07 10.40
CA THR A 99 0.09 0.75 10.79
C THR A 99 -0.91 -0.02 11.64
N SER A 100 -1.48 0.63 12.67
CA SER A 100 -2.50 0.01 13.54
C SER A 100 -3.73 -0.41 12.75
N ASP A 101 -4.20 0.44 11.83
CA ASP A 101 -5.34 0.14 10.95
C ASP A 101 -5.05 -1.04 10.02
N GLY A 102 -3.85 -1.05 9.45
CA GLY A 102 -3.41 -2.17 8.60
C GLY A 102 -3.40 -3.50 9.36
N LEU A 103 -2.95 -3.50 10.63
CA LEU A 103 -2.99 -4.68 11.50
C LEU A 103 -4.44 -5.10 11.78
N ALA A 104 -5.35 -4.15 12.05
CA ALA A 104 -6.77 -4.45 12.26
C ALA A 104 -7.41 -5.07 11.00
N TRP A 105 -7.06 -4.57 9.81
CA TRP A 105 -7.51 -5.16 8.54
C TRP A 105 -6.93 -6.56 8.30
N TYR A 106 -5.68 -6.78 8.68
CA TYR A 106 -5.10 -8.13 8.61
C TYR A 106 -5.83 -9.10 9.55
N ASP A 107 -6.10 -8.68 10.79
CA ASP A 107 -6.81 -9.49 11.78
C ASP A 107 -8.27 -9.75 11.33
N TYR A 108 -8.94 -8.79 10.68
CA TYR A 108 -10.23 -8.99 10.02
C TYR A 108 -10.13 -10.02 8.87
N ALA A 109 -9.14 -9.90 8.01
CA ALA A 109 -8.93 -10.80 6.88
C ALA A 109 -8.75 -12.27 7.35
N THR A 110 -7.94 -12.49 8.36
CA THR A 110 -7.65 -13.84 8.87
C THR A 110 -8.71 -14.35 9.85
N GLY A 111 -9.21 -13.47 10.72
CA GLY A 111 -10.20 -13.81 11.76
C GLY A 111 -11.64 -13.92 11.24
N THR A 112 -12.11 -12.92 10.48
CA THR A 112 -13.50 -12.85 9.99
C THR A 112 -13.67 -13.49 8.62
N LEU A 113 -12.83 -13.09 7.64
CA LEU A 113 -12.90 -13.64 6.28
C LEU A 113 -12.27 -15.02 6.14
N LYS A 114 -11.55 -15.49 7.20
CA LYS A 114 -10.88 -16.81 7.23
C LYS A 114 -9.88 -17.00 6.08
N ALA A 115 -9.25 -15.92 5.63
CA ALA A 115 -8.25 -15.98 4.58
C ALA A 115 -7.01 -16.76 5.07
N SER A 116 -6.72 -17.88 4.41
CA SER A 116 -5.57 -18.74 4.74
C SER A 116 -4.28 -18.31 4.04
N LYS A 117 -4.38 -17.58 2.94
CA LYS A 117 -3.24 -17.10 2.13
C LYS A 117 -3.40 -15.60 1.89
N VAL A 118 -2.66 -14.79 2.65
CA VAL A 118 -2.74 -13.33 2.61
C VAL A 118 -1.47 -12.74 2.01
N PHE A 119 -1.63 -11.87 1.04
CA PHE A 119 -0.57 -11.02 0.49
C PHE A 119 -0.81 -9.57 0.87
N LEU A 120 0.26 -8.79 0.98
CA LEU A 120 0.17 -7.34 1.03
C LEU A 120 0.58 -6.75 -0.31
N PHE A 121 -0.12 -5.71 -0.71
CA PHE A 121 0.23 -4.92 -1.87
C PHE A 121 0.31 -3.45 -1.45
N GLY A 122 1.50 -2.88 -1.44
CA GLY A 122 1.74 -1.48 -1.07
C GLY A 122 2.28 -0.67 -2.24
N ARG A 123 1.61 0.45 -2.56
CA ARG A 123 2.05 1.40 -3.59
C ARG A 123 2.53 2.69 -2.95
N SER A 124 3.72 3.18 -3.29
CA SER A 124 4.24 4.47 -2.82
C SER A 124 4.15 4.58 -1.27
N LEU A 125 3.36 5.50 -0.72
CA LEU A 125 3.09 5.59 0.72
C LEU A 125 2.68 4.23 1.32
N GLY A 126 1.83 3.49 0.63
CA GLY A 126 1.36 2.17 1.06
C GLY A 126 2.46 1.12 1.14
N SER A 127 3.59 1.31 0.44
CA SER A 127 4.74 0.42 0.59
C SER A 127 5.33 0.50 2.01
N GLY A 128 5.37 1.69 2.60
CA GLY A 128 5.78 1.88 3.99
C GLY A 128 4.85 1.16 4.98
N VAL A 129 3.53 1.24 4.76
CA VAL A 129 2.55 0.51 5.58
C VAL A 129 2.72 -1.00 5.43
N ALA A 130 2.80 -1.49 4.19
CA ALA A 130 2.95 -2.92 3.90
C ALA A 130 4.22 -3.51 4.53
N VAL A 131 5.35 -2.79 4.50
CA VAL A 131 6.60 -3.24 5.13
C VAL A 131 6.47 -3.33 6.65
N GLN A 132 5.77 -2.38 7.28
CA GLN A 132 5.55 -2.43 8.73
C GLN A 132 4.72 -3.66 9.13
N LEU A 133 3.64 -3.93 8.40
CA LEU A 133 2.81 -5.12 8.64
C LEU A 133 3.58 -6.42 8.39
N ALA A 134 4.37 -6.48 7.32
CA ALA A 134 5.15 -7.65 6.96
C ALA A 134 6.19 -8.05 8.02
N ALA A 135 6.63 -7.09 8.82
CA ALA A 135 7.52 -7.35 9.95
C ALA A 135 6.79 -7.94 11.18
N GLU A 136 5.44 -7.88 11.21
CA GLU A 136 4.63 -8.20 12.40
C GLU A 136 3.63 -9.35 12.18
N ARG A 137 3.34 -9.74 10.94
CA ARG A 137 2.32 -10.75 10.63
C ARG A 137 2.82 -11.80 9.63
N PRO A 138 2.41 -13.05 9.76
CA PRO A 138 2.69 -14.08 8.77
C PRO A 138 1.95 -13.82 7.46
N LEU A 139 2.65 -13.91 6.32
CA LEU A 139 2.16 -13.59 4.99
C LEU A 139 2.62 -14.61 3.97
N ALA A 140 1.87 -14.73 2.88
CA ALA A 140 2.28 -15.50 1.71
C ALA A 140 3.31 -14.76 0.83
N GLY A 141 3.30 -13.43 0.88
CA GLY A 141 4.25 -12.58 0.18
C GLY A 141 3.85 -11.11 0.19
N VAL A 142 4.75 -10.25 -0.30
CA VAL A 142 4.57 -8.81 -0.34
C VAL A 142 4.84 -8.30 -1.76
N ILE A 143 3.98 -7.45 -2.27
CA ILE A 143 4.12 -6.72 -3.53
C ILE A 143 4.34 -5.25 -3.19
N LEU A 144 5.43 -4.69 -3.64
CA LEU A 144 5.73 -3.27 -3.45
C LEU A 144 5.91 -2.57 -4.80
N VAL A 145 5.20 -1.47 -4.98
CA VAL A 145 5.25 -0.64 -6.19
C VAL A 145 5.81 0.72 -5.86
N ALA A 146 6.87 1.12 -6.55
CA ALA A 146 7.61 2.35 -6.29
C ALA A 146 7.92 2.54 -4.79
N PRO A 147 8.50 1.53 -4.11
CA PRO A 147 8.74 1.59 -2.68
C PRO A 147 9.94 2.46 -2.33
N PHE A 148 9.99 2.87 -1.07
CA PHE A 148 11.08 3.66 -0.51
C PHE A 148 11.72 2.98 0.71
N ASP A 149 12.97 3.29 0.96
CA ASP A 149 13.76 2.87 2.12
C ASP A 149 13.30 3.53 3.42
N SER A 150 13.10 4.86 3.40
CA SER A 150 12.41 5.60 4.45
C SER A 150 11.87 6.92 3.91
N LEU A 151 10.81 7.45 4.51
CA LEU A 151 10.28 8.76 4.13
C LEU A 151 11.27 9.88 4.45
N VAL A 152 12.14 9.68 5.44
CA VAL A 152 13.23 10.61 5.78
C VAL A 152 14.19 10.74 4.60
N GLU A 153 14.66 9.63 4.02
CA GLU A 153 15.62 9.66 2.92
C GLU A 153 15.00 10.24 1.65
N VAL A 154 13.73 9.95 1.37
CA VAL A 154 12.98 10.60 0.27
C VAL A 154 12.90 12.11 0.51
N ALA A 155 12.55 12.54 1.72
CA ALA A 155 12.45 13.95 2.04
C ALA A 155 13.82 14.67 1.99
N LYS A 156 14.91 14.05 2.40
CA LYS A 156 16.27 14.60 2.24
C LYS A 156 16.63 14.86 0.77
N ARG A 157 16.23 13.96 -0.11
CA ARG A 157 16.46 14.10 -1.54
C ARG A 157 15.76 15.32 -2.12
N HIS A 158 14.54 15.60 -1.67
CA HIS A 158 13.74 16.73 -2.14
C HIS A 158 14.06 18.05 -1.42
N TYR A 159 14.55 17.97 -0.17
CA TYR A 159 14.81 19.11 0.70
C TYR A 159 16.21 19.04 1.34
N PRO A 160 17.30 19.06 0.52
CA PRO A 160 18.66 18.79 1.00
C PRO A 160 19.20 19.82 2.01
N TYR A 161 18.58 20.99 2.08
CA TYR A 161 18.98 22.06 3.00
C TYR A 161 18.21 22.09 4.32
N LEU A 162 17.24 21.17 4.50
CA LEU A 162 16.46 21.09 5.73
C LEU A 162 16.98 19.98 6.64
N PRO A 163 16.98 20.16 7.97
CA PRO A 163 17.36 19.11 8.93
C PRO A 163 16.23 18.08 9.09
N VAL A 164 15.92 17.37 8.01
CA VAL A 164 14.77 16.45 7.88
C VAL A 164 14.79 15.37 8.96
N ASP A 165 15.96 14.87 9.35
CA ASP A 165 16.09 13.82 10.38
C ASP A 165 15.43 14.18 11.71
N TRP A 166 15.46 15.48 12.06
CA TRP A 166 14.93 15.98 13.32
C TRP A 166 13.52 16.53 13.19
N MET A 167 13.16 16.94 11.96
CA MET A 167 11.88 17.57 11.70
C MET A 167 10.79 16.57 11.38
N LEU A 168 11.11 15.44 10.72
CA LEU A 168 10.11 14.53 10.19
C LEU A 168 9.57 13.60 11.28
N LYS A 169 8.27 13.73 11.59
CA LYS A 169 7.54 12.92 12.56
C LYS A 169 7.22 11.52 12.03
N HIS A 170 6.82 11.44 10.76
CA HIS A 170 6.43 10.20 10.10
C HIS A 170 7.61 9.69 9.26
N ARG A 171 8.31 8.70 9.77
CA ARG A 171 9.59 8.23 9.22
C ARG A 171 9.43 7.11 8.21
N PHE A 172 8.44 6.23 8.41
CA PHE A 172 8.24 5.00 7.64
C PHE A 172 9.58 4.30 7.36
N ASP A 173 10.28 3.90 8.41
CA ASP A 173 11.60 3.26 8.33
C ASP A 173 11.47 1.82 7.82
N SER A 174 11.31 1.69 6.50
CA SER A 174 11.18 0.41 5.81
C SER A 174 12.51 -0.36 5.80
N ILE A 175 13.63 0.33 5.59
CA ILE A 175 14.95 -0.31 5.49
C ILE A 175 15.38 -0.94 6.82
N GLY A 176 15.05 -0.33 7.96
CA GLY A 176 15.35 -0.88 9.28
C GLY A 176 14.56 -2.15 9.62
N ARG A 177 13.41 -2.35 8.96
CA ARG A 177 12.54 -3.54 9.15
C ARG A 177 12.83 -4.65 8.16
N ALA A 178 13.21 -4.31 6.94
CA ALA A 178 13.37 -5.23 5.81
C ALA A 178 14.24 -6.48 6.10
N PRO A 179 15.37 -6.40 6.84
CA PRO A 179 16.20 -7.57 7.10
C PRO A 179 15.51 -8.68 7.92
N LYS A 180 14.48 -8.32 8.69
CA LYS A 180 13.71 -9.26 9.52
C LYS A 180 12.54 -9.91 8.78
N ILE A 181 12.24 -9.48 7.56
CA ILE A 181 11.10 -9.96 6.78
C ILE A 181 11.56 -11.10 5.89
N GLY A 182 11.19 -12.34 6.25
CA GLY A 182 11.58 -13.55 5.54
C GLY A 182 10.65 -13.97 4.41
N VAL A 183 9.51 -13.29 4.20
CA VAL A 183 8.53 -13.67 3.18
C VAL A 183 8.94 -13.18 1.79
N PRO A 184 8.45 -13.85 0.70
CA PRO A 184 8.76 -13.43 -0.67
C PRO A 184 8.34 -12.00 -0.97
N LEU A 185 9.19 -11.27 -1.70
CA LEU A 185 8.96 -9.92 -2.20
C LEU A 185 8.89 -9.89 -3.73
N LEU A 186 7.87 -9.22 -4.28
CA LEU A 186 7.88 -8.69 -5.64
C LEU A 186 8.02 -7.16 -5.56
N CYS A 187 9.12 -6.63 -6.09
CA CYS A 187 9.42 -5.20 -6.12
C CYS A 187 9.27 -4.68 -7.55
N LEU A 188 8.27 -3.85 -7.80
CA LEU A 188 7.98 -3.21 -9.08
C LEU A 188 8.43 -1.75 -9.03
N VAL A 189 9.38 -1.37 -9.86
CA VAL A 189 10.04 -0.07 -9.79
C VAL A 189 9.88 0.69 -11.09
N ALA A 190 9.37 1.90 -11.02
CA ALA A 190 9.28 2.79 -12.16
C ALA A 190 10.68 3.31 -12.54
N ALA A 191 11.13 3.05 -13.78
CA ALA A 191 12.48 3.42 -14.22
C ALA A 191 12.70 4.95 -14.24
N GLU A 192 11.64 5.71 -14.51
CA GLU A 192 11.68 7.18 -14.62
C GLU A 192 11.00 7.89 -13.44
N ASP A 193 10.99 7.24 -12.26
CA ASP A 193 10.39 7.82 -11.06
C ASP A 193 11.19 9.02 -10.55
N ARG A 194 10.55 10.19 -10.58
CA ARG A 194 11.13 11.45 -10.07
C ARG A 194 10.61 11.83 -8.68
N ILE A 195 9.60 11.12 -8.18
CA ILE A 195 9.02 11.33 -6.84
C ILE A 195 9.76 10.46 -5.82
N ILE A 196 9.89 9.16 -6.12
CA ILE A 196 10.70 8.22 -5.36
C ILE A 196 11.72 7.61 -6.33
N PRO A 197 12.88 8.22 -6.50
CA PRO A 197 13.91 7.72 -7.41
C PRO A 197 14.26 6.25 -7.15
N PRO A 198 14.55 5.45 -8.21
CA PRO A 198 14.76 4.00 -8.11
C PRO A 198 15.81 3.55 -7.09
N GLU A 199 16.75 4.41 -6.74
CA GLU A 199 17.78 4.11 -5.73
C GLU A 199 17.20 3.90 -4.33
N HIS A 200 16.06 4.51 -3.96
CA HIS A 200 15.36 4.25 -2.71
C HIS A 200 14.80 2.82 -2.68
N SER A 201 14.16 2.42 -3.77
CA SER A 201 13.66 1.05 -3.96
C SER A 201 14.80 0.02 -3.96
N ARG A 202 15.94 0.36 -4.57
CA ARG A 202 17.13 -0.52 -4.60
C ARG A 202 17.69 -0.77 -3.21
N ARG A 203 17.80 0.27 -2.38
CA ARG A 203 18.27 0.11 -0.99
C ARG A 203 17.34 -0.80 -0.18
N LEU A 204 16.04 -0.58 -0.27
CA LEU A 204 15.05 -1.43 0.39
C LEU A 204 15.13 -2.88 -0.11
N TYR A 205 15.15 -3.06 -1.44
CA TYR A 205 15.28 -4.38 -2.05
C TYR A 205 16.54 -5.11 -1.60
N ALA A 206 17.68 -4.44 -1.58
CA ALA A 206 18.95 -5.02 -1.11
C ALA A 206 18.86 -5.51 0.33
N ALA A 207 18.20 -4.74 1.21
CA ALA A 207 18.04 -5.05 2.63
C ALA A 207 17.00 -6.14 2.93
N TRP A 208 16.14 -6.51 1.99
CA TRP A 208 15.06 -7.48 2.24
C TRP A 208 15.61 -8.86 2.57
N GLY A 209 15.16 -9.45 3.69
CA GLY A 209 15.67 -10.71 4.22
C GLY A 209 15.17 -11.97 3.52
N GLY A 210 14.00 -11.93 2.88
CA GLY A 210 13.38 -13.06 2.19
C GLY A 210 13.76 -13.18 0.71
N PRO A 211 13.24 -14.23 0.02
CA PRO A 211 13.34 -14.34 -1.44
C PRO A 211 12.75 -13.10 -2.09
N LYS A 212 13.39 -12.59 -3.14
CA LYS A 212 12.98 -11.32 -3.73
C LYS A 212 13.17 -11.27 -5.24
N GLN A 213 12.22 -10.61 -5.92
CA GLN A 213 12.21 -10.41 -7.36
C GLN A 213 12.13 -8.90 -7.65
N TRP A 214 13.02 -8.42 -8.51
CA TRP A 214 13.05 -7.03 -8.98
C TRP A 214 12.52 -6.96 -10.40
N ILE A 215 11.59 -6.10 -10.66
CA ILE A 215 11.06 -5.78 -11.99
C ILE A 215 11.14 -4.27 -12.19
N GLU A 216 11.93 -3.85 -13.16
CA GLU A 216 12.02 -2.45 -13.56
C GLU A 216 11.06 -2.19 -14.72
N LEU A 217 10.15 -1.25 -14.51
CA LEU A 217 9.10 -0.86 -15.46
C LEU A 217 9.65 0.26 -16.35
N GLN A 218 10.17 -0.11 -17.52
CA GLN A 218 10.75 0.82 -18.47
C GLN A 218 9.72 1.80 -19.00
N GLY A 219 10.09 3.09 -19.13
CA GLY A 219 9.20 4.17 -19.57
C GLY A 219 8.11 4.57 -18.56
N ALA A 220 8.08 3.95 -17.39
CA ALA A 220 7.11 4.28 -16.34
C ALA A 220 7.66 5.34 -15.38
N GLY A 221 6.86 6.36 -15.11
CA GLY A 221 7.04 7.27 -13.98
C GLY A 221 6.23 6.82 -12.76
N HIS A 222 6.30 7.57 -11.68
CA HIS A 222 5.66 7.23 -10.40
C HIS A 222 4.17 6.89 -10.51
N ASN A 223 3.43 7.65 -11.31
CA ASN A 223 1.97 7.53 -11.44
C ASN A 223 1.51 6.72 -12.66
N SER A 224 2.43 6.12 -13.42
CA SER A 224 2.10 5.34 -14.63
C SER A 224 2.63 3.90 -14.59
N THR A 225 2.94 3.39 -13.42
CA THR A 225 3.46 2.02 -13.22
C THR A 225 2.51 0.95 -13.74
N ASP A 226 1.21 1.12 -13.53
CA ASP A 226 0.14 0.21 -13.90
C ASP A 226 -0.12 0.14 -15.43
N SER A 227 0.36 1.14 -16.18
CA SER A 227 0.30 1.17 -17.63
C SER A 227 1.39 0.30 -18.30
N ALA A 228 2.43 -0.07 -17.57
CA ALA A 228 3.51 -0.90 -18.10
C ALA A 228 3.02 -2.35 -18.31
N PRO A 229 3.25 -2.98 -19.48
CA PRO A 229 2.78 -4.34 -19.77
C PRO A 229 3.24 -5.38 -18.72
N ALA A 230 4.46 -5.24 -18.22
CA ALA A 230 5.04 -6.14 -17.23
C ALA A 230 4.40 -6.02 -15.83
N PHE A 231 3.66 -4.96 -15.54
CA PHE A 231 3.12 -4.69 -14.22
C PHE A 231 2.18 -5.80 -13.75
N TRP A 232 1.03 -5.93 -14.39
CA TRP A 232 0.01 -6.90 -14.00
C TRP A 232 0.42 -8.35 -14.26
N GLU A 233 1.20 -8.60 -15.30
CA GLU A 233 1.72 -9.93 -15.61
C GLU A 233 2.57 -10.48 -14.45
N ASN A 234 3.48 -9.68 -13.90
CA ASN A 234 4.32 -10.11 -12.79
C ASN A 234 3.55 -10.23 -11.48
N ILE A 235 2.57 -9.34 -11.23
CA ILE A 235 1.67 -9.43 -10.06
C ILE A 235 0.91 -10.76 -10.11
N TRP A 236 0.27 -11.06 -11.23
CA TRP A 236 -0.47 -12.32 -11.41
C TRP A 236 0.41 -13.55 -11.18
N LYS A 237 1.56 -13.61 -11.83
CA LYS A 237 2.52 -14.72 -11.65
C LYS A 237 2.98 -14.87 -10.19
N PHE A 238 3.13 -13.77 -9.47
CA PHE A 238 3.54 -13.79 -8.07
C PHE A 238 2.44 -14.28 -7.14
N LEU A 239 1.20 -13.89 -7.35
CA LEU A 239 0.04 -14.30 -6.55
C LEU A 239 -0.34 -15.78 -6.74
N MET A 240 -0.03 -16.35 -7.90
CA MET A 240 -0.37 -17.75 -8.26
C MET A 240 0.72 -18.78 -7.89
N ARG A 241 1.78 -18.39 -7.22
CA ARG A 241 2.85 -19.28 -6.73
C ARG A 241 2.48 -20.19 -5.57
#